data_0dd496a68cb68669f70eec02c310bbea
#
_entry.id   0dd496a68cb68669f70eec02c310bbea
#
_cell.length_a   1.000
_cell.length_b   1.000
_cell.length_c   1.000
_cell.angle_alpha   90.00
_cell.angle_beta   90.00
_cell.angle_gamma   90.00
#
_symmetry.space_group_name_H-M   'P 1'
#
loop_
_entity.id
_entity.type
_entity.pdbx_description
1 polymer ?
#
loop_
_entity_poly.entity_id
_entity_poly.type
_entity_poly.pdbx_seq_one_letter_code
_entity_poly.pdbx_strand_id
1 'polypeptide(L)'
;MLLFVFAREAKFMDKDALPVNQILLDGFTCKKPVYRTTPNGREIADVLLAVNRSYGISDYIPCICWGRNARYMGTCGTGTHIILQGRIQSREYNKKVGDQVEKKIAYEVSAYWVEDKKE
;
A
#
# COMPACT_ATOMS: atom_id res chain seq x y z
N MET A 1 -14.25 -8.07 18.60
CA MET A 1 -14.91 -9.37 18.74
C MET A 1 -14.91 -10.18 17.47
N LEU A 2 -15.30 -9.59 16.36
CA LEU A 2 -15.24 -10.26 15.05
C LEU A 2 -13.82 -10.70 14.69
N LEU A 3 -12.84 -9.85 14.97
CA LEU A 3 -11.44 -10.16 14.74
C LEU A 3 -10.99 -11.38 15.50
N PHE A 4 -11.46 -11.53 16.72
CA PHE A 4 -11.11 -12.65 17.58
C PHE A 4 -11.69 -13.97 17.06
N VAL A 5 -12.94 -13.93 16.61
CA VAL A 5 -13.59 -15.10 16.01
C VAL A 5 -12.87 -15.52 14.73
N PHE A 6 -12.50 -14.56 13.91
CA PHE A 6 -11.75 -14.81 12.69
C PHE A 6 -10.43 -15.52 12.96
N ALA A 7 -9.70 -15.04 13.96
CA ALA A 7 -8.41 -15.65 14.33
C ALA A 7 -8.60 -17.09 14.83
N ARG A 8 -9.69 -17.39 15.52
CA ARG A 8 -9.98 -18.75 15.96
C ARG A 8 -10.29 -19.68 14.80
N GLU A 9 -11.08 -19.20 13.86
CA GLU A 9 -11.41 -19.99 12.68
C GLU A 9 -10.18 -20.28 11.84
N ALA A 10 -9.30 -19.30 11.70
CA ALA A 10 -8.07 -19.46 10.94
C ALA A 10 -7.18 -20.58 11.49
N LYS A 11 -7.25 -20.87 12.79
CA LYS A 11 -6.47 -21.94 13.40
C LYS A 11 -6.90 -23.33 12.94
N PHE A 12 -8.12 -23.46 12.46
CA PHE A 12 -8.65 -24.73 12.01
C PHE A 12 -8.60 -24.88 10.48
N MET A 13 -8.02 -23.89 9.81
CA MET A 13 -7.79 -24.01 8.37
C MET A 13 -6.64 -24.96 8.11
N ASP A 14 -6.59 -25.45 6.89
CA ASP A 14 -5.56 -26.37 6.44
C ASP A 14 -4.17 -25.78 6.73
N LYS A 15 -3.33 -26.58 7.40
CA LYS A 15 -1.97 -26.17 7.72
C LYS A 15 -1.13 -25.88 6.49
N ASP A 16 -1.48 -26.51 5.37
CA ASP A 16 -0.76 -26.34 4.12
C ASP A 16 -1.28 -25.18 3.29
N ALA A 17 -2.35 -24.52 3.75
CA ALA A 17 -2.88 -23.34 3.06
C ALA A 17 -1.91 -22.19 3.17
N LEU A 18 -1.71 -21.47 2.07
CA LEU A 18 -0.87 -20.28 2.06
C LEU A 18 -1.52 -19.18 2.89
N PRO A 19 -0.73 -18.43 3.66
CA PRO A 19 -1.27 -17.27 4.38
C PRO A 19 -1.95 -16.30 3.42
N VAL A 20 -3.03 -15.69 3.88
CA VAL A 20 -3.75 -14.69 3.10
C VAL A 20 -3.32 -13.29 3.54
N ASN A 21 -2.86 -12.52 2.59
CA ASN A 21 -2.53 -11.10 2.79
C ASN A 21 -2.87 -10.39 1.50
N GLN A 22 -4.13 -10.01 1.36
CA GLN A 22 -4.64 -9.36 0.15
C GLN A 22 -5.44 -8.13 0.53
N ILE A 23 -5.22 -7.07 -0.23
CA ILE A 23 -5.91 -5.81 -0.04
C ILE A 23 -6.38 -5.31 -1.39
N LEU A 24 -7.62 -4.84 -1.42
CA LEU A 24 -8.18 -4.16 -2.57
C LEU A 24 -8.56 -2.76 -2.12
N LEU A 25 -7.97 -1.76 -2.75
CA LEU A 25 -8.24 -0.37 -2.41
C LEU A 25 -8.82 0.36 -3.61
N ASP A 26 -9.83 1.16 -3.35
CA ASP A 26 -10.45 2.07 -4.30
C ASP A 26 -10.28 3.47 -3.72
N GLY A 27 -9.48 4.29 -4.38
CA GLY A 27 -9.20 5.62 -3.83
C GLY A 27 -8.64 6.59 -4.85
N PHE A 28 -8.19 7.72 -4.34
CA PHE A 28 -7.67 8.82 -5.17
C PHE A 28 -6.27 9.16 -4.73
N THR A 29 -5.41 9.48 -5.71
CA THR A 29 -4.07 9.97 -5.37
C THR A 29 -4.19 11.32 -4.65
N CYS A 30 -3.56 11.43 -3.47
CA CYS A 30 -3.59 12.67 -2.67
C CYS A 30 -2.63 13.70 -3.21
N LYS A 31 -1.55 13.24 -3.79
CA LYS A 31 -0.51 14.06 -4.38
C LYS A 31 0.06 13.31 -5.56
N LYS A 32 0.87 14.02 -6.36
CA LYS A 32 1.50 13.38 -7.50
C LYS A 32 2.38 12.22 -7.05
N PRO A 33 2.17 11.01 -7.60
CA PRO A 33 3.06 9.88 -7.28
C PRO A 33 4.51 10.18 -7.65
N VAL A 34 5.43 9.63 -6.86
CA VAL A 34 6.85 9.84 -7.06
C VAL A 34 7.47 8.59 -7.66
N TYR A 35 7.83 8.69 -8.93
CA TYR A 35 8.52 7.62 -9.65
C TYR A 35 10.03 7.75 -9.43
N ARG A 36 10.67 6.61 -9.17
CA ARG A 36 12.13 6.54 -9.01
C ARG A 36 12.63 5.15 -9.38
N THR A 37 13.93 5.05 -9.63
CA THR A 37 14.57 3.75 -9.83
C THR A 37 15.49 3.46 -8.65
N THR A 38 15.55 2.19 -8.27
CA THR A 38 16.47 1.75 -7.23
C THR A 38 17.88 1.61 -7.80
N PRO A 39 18.92 1.51 -6.94
CA PRO A 39 20.27 1.25 -7.43
C PRO A 39 20.39 -0.01 -8.27
N ASN A 40 19.51 -0.99 -8.07
CA ASN A 40 19.48 -2.22 -8.85
C ASN A 40 18.72 -2.07 -10.18
N GLY A 41 18.26 -0.86 -10.49
CA GLY A 41 17.52 -0.60 -11.72
C GLY A 41 16.04 -0.96 -11.68
N ARG A 42 15.49 -1.26 -10.52
CA ARG A 42 14.07 -1.54 -10.39
C ARG A 42 13.27 -0.25 -10.37
N GLU A 43 12.15 -0.27 -11.06
CA GLU A 43 11.26 0.88 -11.10
C GLU A 43 10.27 0.80 -9.93
N ILE A 44 10.15 1.89 -9.20
CA ILE A 44 9.16 1.98 -8.12
C ILE A 44 8.46 3.34 -8.18
N ALA A 45 7.23 3.36 -7.65
CA ALA A 45 6.50 4.60 -7.46
C ALA A 45 5.90 4.62 -6.07
N ASP A 46 6.13 5.71 -5.36
CA ASP A 46 5.52 5.92 -4.05
C ASP A 46 4.22 6.68 -4.25
N VAL A 47 3.14 6.13 -3.74
CA VAL A 47 1.78 6.64 -3.93
C VAL A 47 1.13 6.81 -2.56
N LEU A 48 0.51 7.96 -2.33
CA LEU A 48 -0.35 8.15 -1.17
C LEU A 48 -1.79 8.14 -1.66
N LEU A 49 -2.55 7.13 -1.25
CA LEU A 49 -3.90 6.92 -1.72
C LEU A 49 -4.89 7.33 -0.64
N ALA A 50 -5.84 8.18 -1.00
CA ALA A 50 -6.95 8.56 -0.11
C ALA A 50 -8.11 7.61 -0.36
N VAL A 51 -8.48 6.86 0.67
CA VAL A 51 -9.60 5.92 0.63
C VAL A 51 -10.68 6.49 1.53
N ASN A 52 -11.83 6.81 0.94
CA ASN A 52 -12.91 7.48 1.64
C ASN A 52 -13.75 6.49 2.43
N ARG A 53 -14.02 6.83 3.67
CA ARG A 53 -15.04 6.12 4.45
C ARG A 53 -16.41 6.70 4.10
N SER A 54 -17.46 5.97 4.46
CA SER A 54 -18.84 6.32 4.09
C SER A 54 -19.36 7.61 4.74
N TYR A 55 -18.65 8.18 5.71
CA TYR A 55 -19.13 9.36 6.44
C TYR A 55 -18.13 10.51 6.47
N GLY A 56 -17.47 10.73 5.35
CA GLY A 56 -16.67 11.95 5.17
C GLY A 56 -15.27 11.94 5.74
N ILE A 57 -14.81 10.81 6.26
CA ILE A 57 -13.44 10.63 6.73
C ILE A 57 -12.66 9.88 5.66
N SER A 58 -11.40 10.25 5.46
CA SER A 58 -10.52 9.55 4.53
C SER A 58 -9.36 8.92 5.28
N ASP A 59 -8.98 7.74 4.84
CA ASP A 59 -7.75 7.10 5.26
C ASP A 59 -6.70 7.35 4.21
N TYR A 60 -5.49 7.69 4.63
CA TYR A 60 -4.38 7.97 3.73
C TYR A 60 -3.41 6.81 3.79
N ILE A 61 -3.35 6.04 2.73
CA ILE A 61 -2.65 4.76 2.71
C ILE A 61 -1.40 4.88 1.85
N PRO A 62 -0.20 4.72 2.44
CA PRO A 62 1.02 4.67 1.63
C PRO A 62 1.06 3.37 0.84
N CYS A 63 1.33 3.50 -0.45
CA CYS A 63 1.43 2.37 -1.36
C CYS A 63 2.73 2.45 -2.13
N ILE A 64 3.27 1.29 -2.49
CA ILE A 64 4.43 1.22 -3.36
C ILE A 64 4.07 0.35 -4.57
N CYS A 65 4.35 0.86 -5.76
CA CYS A 65 4.12 0.17 -7.02
C CYS A 65 5.46 -0.18 -7.66
N TRP A 66 5.48 -1.23 -8.46
CA TRP A 66 6.69 -1.79 -9.03
C TRP A 66 6.55 -1.95 -10.54
N GLY A 67 7.66 -1.79 -11.26
CA GLY A 67 7.76 -2.09 -12.67
C GLY A 67 6.77 -1.29 -13.50
N ARG A 68 5.98 -1.99 -14.31
CA ARG A 68 5.02 -1.36 -15.20
C ARG A 68 3.99 -0.53 -14.43
N ASN A 69 3.55 -1.01 -13.28
CA ASN A 69 2.61 -0.24 -12.45
C ASN A 69 3.25 1.05 -11.95
N ALA A 70 4.54 1.02 -11.61
CA ALA A 70 5.27 2.20 -11.21
C ALA A 70 5.34 3.22 -12.36
N ARG A 71 5.66 2.76 -13.55
CA ARG A 71 5.71 3.63 -14.73
C ARG A 71 4.36 4.30 -14.98
N TYR A 72 3.30 3.51 -14.88
CA TYR A 72 1.96 4.06 -15.05
C TYR A 72 1.63 5.09 -13.98
N MET A 73 1.90 4.77 -12.72
CA MET A 73 1.62 5.71 -11.63
C MET A 73 2.44 6.99 -11.75
N GLY A 74 3.64 6.90 -12.30
CA GLY A 74 4.47 8.08 -12.56
C GLY A 74 3.87 9.05 -13.56
N THR A 75 2.92 8.61 -14.37
CA THR A 75 2.21 9.49 -15.31
C THR A 75 0.95 10.12 -14.73
N CYS A 76 0.53 9.65 -13.54
CA CYS A 76 -0.70 10.14 -12.91
C CYS A 76 -0.45 11.44 -12.18
N GLY A 77 -1.47 12.27 -12.12
CA GLY A 77 -1.47 13.48 -11.30
C GLY A 77 -2.18 13.27 -9.98
N THR A 78 -2.38 14.37 -9.27
CA THR A 78 -3.18 14.41 -8.05
C THR A 78 -4.66 14.20 -8.40
N GLY A 79 -5.38 13.47 -7.55
CA GLY A 79 -6.82 13.28 -7.73
C GLY A 79 -7.19 12.20 -8.74
N THR A 80 -6.24 11.37 -9.15
CA THR A 80 -6.52 10.28 -10.07
C THR A 80 -7.22 9.15 -9.32
N HIS A 81 -8.30 8.64 -9.90
CA HIS A 81 -9.08 7.56 -9.30
C HIS A 81 -8.46 6.21 -9.68
N ILE A 82 -8.01 5.48 -8.67
CA ILE A 82 -7.24 4.26 -8.85
C ILE A 82 -7.88 3.11 -8.08
N ILE A 83 -7.95 1.95 -8.70
CA ILE A 83 -8.20 0.69 -8.01
C ILE A 83 -6.87 -0.04 -7.94
N LEU A 84 -6.49 -0.45 -6.74
CA LEU A 84 -5.19 -1.05 -6.47
C LEU A 84 -5.38 -2.35 -5.72
N GLN A 85 -4.66 -3.37 -6.15
CA GLN A 85 -4.64 -4.65 -5.47
C GLN A 85 -3.22 -4.99 -5.06
N GLY A 86 -3.07 -5.43 -3.82
CA GLY A 86 -1.76 -5.74 -3.31
C GLY A 86 -1.82 -6.46 -1.98
N ARG A 87 -0.78 -6.30 -1.21
CA ARG A 87 -0.68 -6.85 0.14
C ARG A 87 -0.11 -5.80 1.07
N ILE A 88 -0.44 -5.91 2.34
CA ILE A 88 0.17 -5.05 3.34
C ILE A 88 1.54 -5.61 3.72
N GLN A 89 2.50 -4.72 3.94
CA GLN A 89 3.82 -5.13 4.40
C GLN A 89 4.36 -4.10 5.38
N SER A 90 5.24 -4.56 6.25
CA SER A 90 5.98 -3.68 7.14
C SER A 90 7.40 -3.56 6.66
N ARG A 91 8.02 -2.43 6.96
CA ARG A 91 9.46 -2.27 6.76
C ARG A 91 10.05 -1.46 7.90
N GLU A 92 11.26 -1.81 8.25
CA GLU A 92 12.00 -1.03 9.23
C GLU A 92 12.71 0.14 8.56
N TYR A 93 12.77 1.25 9.26
CA TYR A 93 13.56 2.39 8.83
C TYR A 93 14.15 3.06 10.06
N ASN A 94 15.22 3.82 9.84
CA ASN A 94 15.89 4.54 10.90
C ASN A 94 15.43 5.99 10.87
N LYS A 95 15.03 6.49 12.04
CA LYS A 95 14.64 7.88 12.20
C LYS A 95 15.62 8.55 13.14
N LYS A 96 16.19 9.66 12.70
CA LYS A 96 17.10 10.44 13.53
C LYS A 96 16.29 11.34 14.45
N VAL A 97 16.46 11.14 15.76
CA VAL A 97 15.80 11.97 16.78
C VAL A 97 16.91 12.59 17.64
N GLY A 98 17.18 13.87 17.40
CA GLY A 98 18.32 14.53 18.03
C GLY A 98 19.63 13.87 17.59
N ASP A 99 20.43 13.43 18.55
CA ASP A 99 21.70 12.74 18.29
C ASP A 99 21.55 11.22 18.23
N GLN A 100 20.34 10.73 18.40
CA GLN A 100 20.09 9.29 18.45
C GLN A 100 19.35 8.82 17.20
N VAL A 101 19.54 7.53 16.89
CA VAL A 101 18.83 6.88 15.78
C VAL A 101 17.89 5.87 16.38
N GLU A 102 16.60 6.00 16.05
CA GLU A 102 15.57 5.08 16.50
C GLU A 102 15.11 4.21 15.33
N LYS A 103 14.93 2.93 15.59
CA LYS A 103 14.30 2.03 14.63
C LYS A 103 12.80 2.19 14.70
N LYS A 104 12.19 2.40 13.55
CA LYS A 104 10.74 2.54 13.42
C LYS A 104 10.22 1.52 12.40
N ILE A 105 8.95 1.22 12.50
CA ILE A 105 8.28 0.34 11.56
C ILE A 105 7.21 1.14 10.84
N ALA A 106 7.23 1.08 9.52
CA ALA A 106 6.20 1.65 8.67
C ALA A 106 5.41 0.53 8.01
N TYR A 107 4.13 0.78 7.78
CA TYR A 107 3.26 -0.14 7.05
C TYR A 107 2.86 0.50 5.74
N GLU A 108 2.82 -0.31 4.70
CA GLU A 108 2.50 0.16 3.36
C GLU A 108 1.85 -0.97 2.58
N VAL A 109 1.16 -0.62 1.50
CA VAL A 109 0.59 -1.61 0.60
C VAL A 109 1.52 -1.76 -0.59
N SER A 110 2.03 -2.97 -0.80
CA SER A 110 2.82 -3.30 -1.98
C SER A 110 1.85 -3.76 -3.06
N ALA A 111 1.71 -2.94 -4.11
CA ALA A 111 0.75 -3.18 -5.16
C ALA A 111 1.35 -4.07 -6.24
N TYR A 112 0.60 -5.08 -6.66
CA TYR A 112 0.97 -5.88 -7.82
C TYR A 112 0.03 -5.64 -9.00
N TRP A 113 -1.04 -4.87 -8.80
CA TRP A 113 -1.97 -4.53 -9.87
C TRP A 113 -2.61 -3.17 -9.60
N VAL A 114 -2.63 -2.33 -10.62
CA VAL A 114 -3.21 -0.98 -10.54
C VAL A 114 -4.01 -0.74 -11.78
N GLU A 115 -5.19 -0.15 -11.61
CA GLU A 115 -6.07 0.21 -12.72
C GLU A 115 -6.63 1.60 -12.50
N ASP A 116 -6.65 2.39 -13.55
CA ASP A 116 -7.32 3.68 -13.56
C ASP A 116 -8.83 3.45 -13.70
N LYS A 117 -9.59 3.94 -12.74
CA LYS A 117 -11.03 3.83 -12.82
C LYS A 117 -11.59 5.04 -13.54
N LYS A 118 -11.75 4.90 -14.83
CA LYS A 118 -12.38 5.94 -15.66
C LYS A 118 -13.88 5.89 -15.50
N GLU A 119 -14.46 7.07 -15.36
CA GLU A 119 -15.91 7.21 -15.31
C GLU A 119 -16.50 7.34 -16.71
#